data_6be61787dab14cf88a0057ff24a9aa94
#
_entry.id   6be61787dab14cf88a0057ff24a9aa94
#
_cell.length_a   1.000
_cell.length_b   1.000
_cell.length_c   1.000
_cell.angle_alpha   90.00
_cell.angle_beta   90.00
_cell.angle_gamma   90.00
#
_symmetry.space_group_name_H-M   'P 1'
#
loop_
_entity.id
_entity.type
_entity.pdbx_description
1 polymer ?
#
loop_
_entity_poly.entity_id
_entity_poly.type
_entity_poly.pdbx_seq_one_letter_code
_entity_poly.pdbx_strand_id
1 'polypeptide(L)'
;GDHRDLHSFPTRALPIYTQDDLKQWAGKMDAQPGDLLLVLSGNTDATRFAMNALRLHMGNELGLRNPNEFKVLWVTNFPLLEWDEETQRYHAMHHPFTSPQKADIPLLDTEPGKVRANAYDLVINGVEIGGGSIRIHDKPTQELMFKHLGFTPEEAKAQFGFLMEAFEYGAPPHGGIAFGFDRLCSMFG
;
A
#
# COMPACT_ATOMS: atom_id res chain seq x y z
N GLY A 1 7.06 -36.94 25.81
CA GLY A 1 6.89 -35.62 25.36
C GLY A 1 5.53 -35.09 25.79
N ASP A 2 5.56 -34.07 26.59
CA ASP A 2 4.45 -33.51 27.33
C ASP A 2 3.58 -32.67 26.37
N HIS A 3 2.38 -33.14 26.10
CA HIS A 3 1.34 -32.35 25.41
C HIS A 3 0.84 -31.29 26.39
N ARG A 4 1.45 -30.13 26.43
CA ARG A 4 0.84 -28.98 27.08
C ARG A 4 -0.29 -28.45 26.22
N ASP A 5 -1.47 -28.58 26.79
CA ASP A 5 -2.75 -28.20 26.26
C ASP A 5 -2.75 -26.76 25.71
N LEU A 6 -3.10 -26.64 24.45
CA LEU A 6 -3.49 -25.40 23.75
C LEU A 6 -4.86 -24.87 24.23
N HIS A 7 -5.15 -24.97 25.54
CA HIS A 7 -6.43 -24.59 26.12
C HIS A 7 -6.39 -23.24 26.84
N SER A 8 -6.07 -22.16 26.11
CA SER A 8 -6.33 -20.82 26.63
C SER A 8 -7.21 -19.94 25.73
N PHE A 9 -7.96 -20.55 24.82
CA PHE A 9 -9.03 -19.84 24.13
C PHE A 9 -10.37 -20.14 24.77
N PRO A 10 -11.30 -19.14 24.88
CA PRO A 10 -12.62 -19.38 25.44
C PRO A 10 -13.33 -20.47 24.64
N THR A 11 -13.77 -21.51 25.33
CA THR A 11 -14.31 -22.79 24.88
C THR A 11 -15.64 -22.72 24.13
N ARG A 12 -15.84 -21.77 23.21
CA ARG A 12 -17.04 -21.64 22.39
C ARG A 12 -16.84 -21.49 20.89
N ALA A 13 -15.61 -21.51 20.38
CA ALA A 13 -15.37 -21.61 18.96
C ALA A 13 -15.02 -23.06 18.64
N LEU A 14 -15.88 -23.74 17.91
CA LEU A 14 -15.50 -24.93 17.17
C LEU A 14 -14.30 -24.56 16.31
N PRO A 15 -13.27 -25.42 16.22
CA PRO A 15 -12.13 -25.12 15.35
C PRO A 15 -12.66 -24.95 13.92
N ILE A 16 -12.58 -23.70 13.43
CA ILE A 16 -13.01 -23.33 12.08
C ILE A 16 -12.10 -24.00 11.04
N TYR A 17 -10.92 -24.45 11.48
CA TYR A 17 -9.85 -24.98 10.64
C TYR A 17 -9.61 -26.45 10.95
N THR A 18 -9.44 -27.25 9.89
CA THR A 18 -9.10 -28.68 10.00
C THR A 18 -7.60 -28.86 10.25
N GLN A 19 -7.23 -30.07 10.67
CA GLN A 19 -5.80 -30.43 10.81
C GLN A 19 -5.06 -30.34 9.45
N ASP A 20 -5.76 -30.56 8.36
CA ASP A 20 -5.17 -30.47 7.03
C ASP A 20 -4.96 -29.00 6.61
N ASP A 21 -5.85 -28.07 7.00
CA ASP A 21 -5.63 -26.63 6.81
C ASP A 21 -4.37 -26.17 7.54
N LEU A 22 -4.21 -26.59 8.79
CA LEU A 22 -3.02 -26.24 9.61
C LEU A 22 -1.73 -26.80 9.00
N LYS A 23 -1.75 -28.05 8.49
CA LYS A 23 -0.60 -28.65 7.79
C LYS A 23 -0.28 -27.87 6.50
N GLN A 24 -1.29 -27.47 5.74
CA GLN A 24 -1.08 -26.68 4.52
C GLN A 24 -0.45 -25.33 4.84
N TRP A 25 -0.88 -24.64 5.90
CA TRP A 25 -0.29 -23.37 6.30
C TRP A 25 1.14 -23.52 6.78
N ALA A 26 1.40 -24.53 7.63
CA ALA A 26 2.75 -24.87 8.07
C ALA A 26 3.67 -25.15 6.87
N GLY A 27 3.21 -25.93 5.91
CA GLY A 27 3.96 -26.22 4.68
C GLY A 27 4.23 -24.99 3.81
N LYS A 28 3.27 -24.06 3.70
CA LYS A 28 3.47 -22.79 2.96
C LYS A 28 4.51 -21.87 3.61
N MET A 29 4.69 -21.97 4.91
CA MET A 29 5.64 -21.18 5.69
C MET A 29 6.96 -21.92 5.96
N ASP A 30 7.09 -23.14 5.43
CA ASP A 30 8.24 -24.03 5.70
C ASP A 30 8.49 -24.26 7.21
N ALA A 31 7.38 -24.26 7.97
CA ALA A 31 7.43 -24.36 9.42
C ALA A 31 7.83 -25.79 9.86
N GLN A 32 8.71 -25.86 10.85
CA GLN A 32 9.22 -27.08 11.42
C GLN A 32 8.54 -27.41 12.77
N PRO A 33 8.58 -28.66 13.22
CA PRO A 33 8.10 -29.01 14.56
C PRO A 33 8.78 -28.16 15.65
N GLY A 34 7.96 -27.44 16.42
CA GLY A 34 8.44 -26.51 17.44
C GLY A 34 8.30 -25.03 17.06
N ASP A 35 8.03 -24.74 15.79
CA ASP A 35 7.77 -23.37 15.35
C ASP A 35 6.38 -22.88 15.78
N LEU A 36 6.26 -21.58 15.98
CA LEU A 36 5.00 -20.89 16.25
C LEU A 36 4.55 -20.14 15.01
N LEU A 37 3.40 -20.54 14.47
CA LEU A 37 2.75 -19.83 13.38
C LEU A 37 1.70 -18.86 13.92
N LEU A 38 1.91 -17.56 13.70
CA LEU A 38 0.96 -16.51 14.07
C LEU A 38 0.13 -16.11 12.85
N VAL A 39 -1.19 -16.18 12.97
CA VAL A 39 -2.13 -15.88 11.89
C VAL A 39 -3.05 -14.75 12.31
N LEU A 40 -3.07 -13.67 11.52
CA LEU A 40 -4.07 -12.62 11.61
C LEU A 40 -5.01 -12.74 10.40
N SER A 41 -6.31 -12.57 10.64
CA SER A 41 -7.34 -12.58 9.60
C SER A 41 -8.15 -11.30 9.62
N GLY A 42 -8.42 -10.75 8.46
CA GLY A 42 -9.21 -9.55 8.25
C GLY A 42 -8.74 -8.80 7.01
N ASN A 43 -9.60 -7.98 6.43
CA ASN A 43 -9.28 -7.16 5.27
C ASN A 43 -9.33 -5.65 5.57
N THR A 44 -9.28 -5.27 6.83
CA THR A 44 -9.30 -3.88 7.28
C THR A 44 -7.89 -3.33 7.48
N ASP A 45 -7.74 -2.02 7.46
CA ASP A 45 -6.47 -1.36 7.76
C ASP A 45 -6.01 -1.62 9.19
N ALA A 46 -6.96 -1.73 10.14
CA ALA A 46 -6.65 -2.13 11.52
C ALA A 46 -5.92 -3.48 11.57
N THR A 47 -6.34 -4.46 10.75
CA THR A 47 -5.67 -5.77 10.65
C THR A 47 -4.25 -5.63 10.07
N ARG A 48 -4.08 -4.79 9.05
CA ARG A 48 -2.76 -4.53 8.44
C ARG A 48 -1.81 -3.83 9.41
N PHE A 49 -2.30 -2.84 10.15
CA PHE A 49 -1.51 -2.17 11.22
C PHE A 49 -1.13 -3.15 12.33
N ALA A 50 -2.06 -3.98 12.79
CA ALA A 50 -1.78 -4.98 13.80
C ALA A 50 -0.73 -6.00 13.32
N MET A 51 -0.80 -6.46 12.07
CA MET A 51 0.20 -7.35 11.48
C MET A 51 1.58 -6.68 11.41
N ASN A 52 1.64 -5.40 11.02
CA ASN A 52 2.90 -4.67 11.00
C ASN A 52 3.49 -4.53 12.41
N ALA A 53 2.69 -4.18 13.40
CA ALA A 53 3.14 -4.10 14.79
C ALA A 53 3.66 -5.46 15.31
N LEU A 54 2.93 -6.53 15.03
CA LEU A 54 3.32 -7.90 15.39
C LEU A 54 4.65 -8.29 14.73
N ARG A 55 4.79 -8.04 13.43
CA ARG A 55 6.03 -8.32 12.69
C ARG A 55 7.23 -7.59 13.29
N LEU A 56 7.09 -6.32 13.61
CA LEU A 56 8.16 -5.52 14.21
C LEU A 56 8.50 -6.00 15.62
N HIS A 57 7.49 -6.33 16.43
CA HIS A 57 7.68 -6.87 17.77
C HIS A 57 8.44 -8.19 17.72
N MET A 58 8.00 -9.13 16.91
CA MET A 58 8.67 -10.43 16.77
C MET A 58 10.09 -10.30 16.20
N GLY A 59 10.29 -9.37 15.25
CA GLY A 59 11.62 -9.09 14.73
C GLY A 59 12.59 -8.56 15.78
N ASN A 60 12.11 -7.78 16.75
CA ASN A 60 12.91 -7.32 17.89
C ASN A 60 13.18 -8.46 18.89
N GLU A 61 12.13 -9.18 19.32
CA GLU A 61 12.25 -10.28 20.29
C GLU A 61 13.21 -11.38 19.84
N LEU A 62 13.23 -11.65 18.53
CA LEU A 62 14.08 -12.66 17.93
C LEU A 62 15.46 -12.13 17.51
N GLY A 63 15.77 -10.86 17.74
CA GLY A 63 17.04 -10.23 17.36
C GLY A 63 17.30 -10.20 15.85
N LEU A 64 16.24 -10.24 15.02
CA LEU A 64 16.36 -10.26 13.56
C LEU A 64 16.59 -8.87 12.96
N ARG A 65 16.47 -7.82 13.77
CA ARG A 65 16.69 -6.43 13.34
C ARG A 65 18.13 -6.01 13.68
N ASN A 66 18.93 -5.81 12.64
CA ASN A 66 20.29 -5.31 12.82
C ASN A 66 20.33 -3.81 12.42
N PRO A 67 20.53 -2.88 13.38
CA PRO A 67 20.57 -1.45 13.09
C PRO A 67 21.80 -1.04 12.26
N ASN A 68 22.84 -1.87 12.19
CA ASN A 68 24.06 -1.61 11.42
C ASN A 68 23.97 -2.09 9.97
N GLU A 69 22.83 -2.65 9.56
CA GLU A 69 22.61 -3.10 8.19
C GLU A 69 21.51 -2.26 7.53
N PHE A 70 21.77 -1.78 6.33
CA PHE A 70 20.75 -1.12 5.52
C PHE A 70 20.06 -2.12 4.61
N LYS A 71 18.76 -2.32 4.83
CA LYS A 71 17.89 -3.14 3.97
C LYS A 71 16.98 -2.24 3.18
N VAL A 72 17.17 -2.21 1.87
CA VAL A 72 16.48 -1.32 0.94
C VAL A 72 15.46 -2.11 0.13
N LEU A 73 14.27 -1.55 -0.06
CA LEU A 73 13.25 -2.10 -0.94
C LEU A 73 12.41 -0.99 -1.59
N TRP A 74 11.77 -1.33 -2.69
CA TRP A 74 10.74 -0.51 -3.31
C TRP A 74 9.36 -1.03 -2.93
N VAL A 75 8.47 -0.12 -2.56
CA VAL A 75 7.02 -0.37 -2.47
C VAL A 75 6.39 0.17 -3.74
N THR A 76 5.60 -0.65 -4.42
CA THR A 76 4.96 -0.31 -5.70
C THR A 76 3.53 -0.83 -5.74
N ASN A 77 2.82 -0.56 -6.84
CA ASN A 77 1.44 -1.01 -7.04
C ASN A 77 0.45 -0.49 -5.99
N PHE A 78 0.65 0.73 -5.55
CA PHE A 78 -0.32 1.41 -4.69
C PHE A 78 -1.69 1.53 -5.36
N PRO A 79 -2.79 1.54 -4.61
CA PRO A 79 -4.06 2.01 -5.12
C PRO A 79 -3.93 3.44 -5.69
N LEU A 80 -4.62 3.71 -6.78
CA LEU A 80 -4.68 5.07 -7.35
C LEU A 80 -5.62 5.95 -6.54
N LEU A 81 -6.75 5.38 -6.16
CA LEU A 81 -7.86 6.02 -5.48
C LEU A 81 -8.20 5.29 -4.19
N GLU A 82 -8.58 6.04 -3.18
CA GLU A 82 -9.08 5.55 -1.91
C GLU A 82 -10.50 6.07 -1.68
N TRP A 83 -11.39 5.18 -1.25
CA TRP A 83 -12.76 5.55 -0.91
C TRP A 83 -12.82 6.16 0.49
N ASP A 84 -13.43 7.31 0.61
CA ASP A 84 -13.66 7.96 1.88
C ASP A 84 -15.13 7.82 2.28
N GLU A 85 -15.36 7.11 3.37
CA GLU A 85 -16.70 6.86 3.92
C GLU A 85 -17.37 8.13 4.47
N GLU A 86 -16.61 9.13 4.92
CA GLU A 86 -17.17 10.36 5.46
C GLU A 86 -17.69 11.26 4.35
N THR A 87 -16.91 11.42 3.29
CA THR A 87 -17.25 12.28 2.15
C THR A 87 -18.00 11.56 1.04
N GLN A 88 -18.12 10.21 1.13
CA GLN A 88 -18.78 9.35 0.14
C GLN A 88 -18.24 9.56 -1.29
N ARG A 89 -16.93 9.69 -1.41
CA ARG A 89 -16.23 9.88 -2.68
C ARG A 89 -14.83 9.31 -2.69
N TYR A 90 -14.26 9.19 -3.87
CA TYR A 90 -12.86 8.83 -4.03
C TYR A 90 -11.94 10.03 -3.82
N HIS A 91 -10.81 9.79 -3.17
CA HIS A 91 -9.68 10.69 -3.07
C HIS A 91 -8.46 10.08 -3.77
N ALA A 92 -7.58 10.91 -4.28
CA ALA A 92 -6.30 10.43 -4.78
C ALA A 92 -5.44 9.97 -3.60
N MET A 93 -4.94 8.73 -3.64
CA MET A 93 -4.12 8.21 -2.55
C MET A 93 -2.80 8.99 -2.40
N HIS A 94 -2.22 9.46 -3.49
CA HIS A 94 -0.98 10.24 -3.49
C HIS A 94 -1.20 11.66 -4.01
N HIS A 95 -1.58 11.78 -5.27
CA HIS A 95 -1.70 13.08 -5.93
C HIS A 95 -2.66 12.99 -7.13
N PRO A 96 -3.49 14.02 -7.41
CA PRO A 96 -4.43 14.02 -8.55
C PRO A 96 -3.79 13.86 -9.93
N PHE A 97 -2.49 14.09 -10.04
CA PHE A 97 -1.73 13.95 -11.29
C PHE A 97 -0.93 12.65 -11.36
N THR A 98 -1.09 11.74 -10.41
CA THR A 98 -0.47 10.41 -10.47
C THR A 98 -1.08 9.57 -11.57
N SER A 99 -0.26 9.03 -12.45
CA SER A 99 -0.71 8.19 -13.57
C SER A 99 -1.24 6.84 -13.07
N PRO A 100 -2.40 6.39 -13.57
CA PRO A 100 -2.81 4.99 -13.43
C PRO A 100 -1.86 4.07 -14.19
N GLN A 101 -1.76 2.82 -13.78
CA GLN A 101 -1.14 1.80 -14.62
C GLN A 101 -1.97 1.63 -15.91
N LYS A 102 -1.30 1.62 -17.05
CA LYS A 102 -1.95 1.60 -18.37
C LYS A 102 -2.95 0.45 -18.55
N ALA A 103 -2.64 -0.71 -17.98
CA ALA A 103 -3.51 -1.88 -18.04
C ALA A 103 -4.80 -1.70 -17.22
N ASP A 104 -4.79 -0.83 -16.23
CA ASP A 104 -5.89 -0.65 -15.29
C ASP A 104 -6.80 0.55 -15.67
N ILE A 105 -6.44 1.35 -16.67
CA ILE A 105 -7.25 2.51 -17.11
C ILE A 105 -8.72 2.12 -17.39
N PRO A 106 -9.02 0.99 -18.06
CA PRO A 106 -10.42 0.60 -18.27
C PRO A 106 -11.21 0.33 -16.98
N LEU A 107 -10.54 0.04 -15.87
CA LEU A 107 -11.19 -0.19 -14.57
C LEU A 107 -11.65 1.11 -13.91
N LEU A 108 -11.17 2.27 -14.33
CA LEU A 108 -11.61 3.55 -13.77
C LEU A 108 -13.13 3.71 -13.84
N ASP A 109 -13.75 3.31 -14.94
CA ASP A 109 -15.21 3.45 -15.13
C ASP A 109 -16.02 2.35 -14.42
N THR A 110 -15.44 1.22 -14.05
CA THR A 110 -16.16 0.05 -13.53
C THR A 110 -15.80 -0.28 -12.09
N GLU A 111 -14.52 -0.24 -11.74
CA GLU A 111 -13.98 -0.62 -10.43
C GLU A 111 -12.83 0.32 -10.01
N PRO A 112 -13.08 1.63 -9.83
CA PRO A 112 -12.02 2.64 -9.61
C PRO A 112 -11.13 2.33 -8.40
N GLY A 113 -11.66 1.71 -7.37
CA GLY A 113 -10.89 1.29 -6.19
C GLY A 113 -9.87 0.15 -6.44
N LYS A 114 -9.92 -0.50 -7.61
CA LYS A 114 -8.95 -1.55 -8.00
C LYS A 114 -7.83 -1.04 -8.90
N VAL A 115 -7.91 0.20 -9.34
CA VAL A 115 -6.91 0.80 -10.22
C VAL A 115 -5.62 1.04 -9.46
N ARG A 116 -4.52 0.55 -9.99
CA ARG A 116 -3.18 0.75 -9.42
C ARG A 116 -2.53 2.01 -9.98
N ALA A 117 -1.81 2.69 -9.11
CA ALA A 117 -0.99 3.85 -9.44
C ALA A 117 0.39 3.44 -9.98
N ASN A 118 0.97 4.28 -10.84
CA ASN A 118 2.40 4.30 -11.13
C ASN A 118 3.13 5.14 -10.06
N ALA A 119 2.92 4.80 -8.79
CA ALA A 119 3.59 5.39 -7.65
C ALA A 119 4.58 4.38 -7.03
N TYR A 120 5.59 4.89 -6.40
CA TYR A 120 6.66 4.10 -5.80
C TYR A 120 7.30 4.82 -4.62
N ASP A 121 7.61 4.06 -3.56
CA ASP A 121 8.33 4.54 -2.40
C ASP A 121 9.61 3.75 -2.22
N LEU A 122 10.70 4.46 -1.92
CA LEU A 122 11.95 3.88 -1.47
C LEU A 122 11.92 3.75 0.05
N VAL A 123 12.03 2.52 0.53
CA VAL A 123 12.00 2.21 1.96
C VAL A 123 13.35 1.64 2.39
N ILE A 124 13.92 2.17 3.47
CA ILE A 124 15.13 1.66 4.11
C ILE A 124 14.79 1.30 5.55
N ASN A 125 15.08 0.07 5.95
CA ASN A 125 14.84 -0.44 7.31
C ASN A 125 13.40 -0.21 7.82
N GLY A 126 12.41 -0.25 6.92
CA GLY A 126 11.00 -0.03 7.24
C GLY A 126 10.58 1.44 7.31
N VAL A 127 11.46 2.38 6.98
CA VAL A 127 11.18 3.82 6.92
C VAL A 127 11.17 4.27 5.47
N GLU A 128 10.10 4.93 5.04
CA GLU A 128 10.02 5.59 3.74
C GLU A 128 11.02 6.75 3.70
N ILE A 129 11.99 6.67 2.81
CA ILE A 129 13.05 7.66 2.63
C ILE A 129 12.75 8.62 1.49
N GLY A 130 12.01 8.16 0.52
CA GLY A 130 11.58 8.98 -0.61
C GLY A 130 10.48 8.32 -1.38
N GLY A 131 9.65 9.11 -2.01
CA GLY A 131 8.54 8.64 -2.81
C GLY A 131 8.32 9.49 -4.03
N GLY A 132 7.60 8.93 -4.99
CA GLY A 132 7.29 9.60 -6.22
C GLY A 132 6.29 8.85 -7.09
N SER A 133 6.05 9.42 -8.26
CA SER A 133 5.17 8.78 -9.23
C SER A 133 5.49 9.22 -10.66
N ILE A 134 5.06 8.40 -11.60
CA ILE A 134 4.89 8.83 -12.98
C ILE A 134 3.61 9.65 -13.05
N ARG A 135 3.66 10.78 -13.74
CA ARG A 135 2.56 11.73 -13.86
C ARG A 135 1.72 11.46 -15.10
N ILE A 136 0.44 11.81 -15.00
CA ILE A 136 -0.41 11.89 -16.18
C ILE A 136 0.14 12.99 -17.08
N HIS A 137 0.24 12.72 -18.38
CA HIS A 137 0.75 13.65 -19.36
C HIS A 137 -0.17 13.82 -20.58
N ASP A 138 -1.35 13.20 -20.52
CA ASP A 138 -2.39 13.32 -21.53
C ASP A 138 -3.69 13.86 -20.92
N LYS A 139 -4.35 14.72 -21.67
CA LYS A 139 -5.57 15.42 -21.24
C LYS A 139 -6.74 14.46 -20.95
N PRO A 140 -7.06 13.46 -21.80
CA PRO A 140 -8.18 12.56 -21.54
C PRO A 140 -8.06 11.80 -20.23
N THR A 141 -6.88 11.26 -19.91
CA THR A 141 -6.66 10.54 -18.64
C THR A 141 -6.78 11.50 -17.45
N GLN A 142 -6.30 12.74 -17.58
CA GLN A 142 -6.42 13.72 -16.49
C GLN A 142 -7.85 14.16 -16.24
N GLU A 143 -8.62 14.37 -17.28
CA GLU A 143 -10.06 14.72 -17.17
C GLU A 143 -10.83 13.56 -16.51
N LEU A 144 -10.54 12.32 -16.90
CA LEU A 144 -11.14 11.14 -16.30
C LEU A 144 -10.79 11.05 -14.80
N MET A 145 -9.54 11.31 -14.45
CA MET A 145 -9.12 11.34 -13.05
C MET A 145 -9.86 12.40 -12.23
N PHE A 146 -9.98 13.63 -12.73
CA PHE A 146 -10.74 14.70 -12.07
C PHE A 146 -12.20 14.33 -11.85
N LYS A 147 -12.83 13.70 -12.85
CA LYS A 147 -14.21 13.21 -12.73
C LYS A 147 -14.35 12.23 -11.56
N HIS A 148 -13.45 11.27 -11.41
CA HIS A 148 -13.49 10.31 -10.30
C HIS A 148 -13.19 10.93 -8.94
N LEU A 149 -12.45 12.03 -8.92
CA LEU A 149 -12.20 12.82 -7.70
C LEU A 149 -13.36 13.79 -7.37
N GLY A 150 -14.41 13.81 -8.20
CA GLY A 150 -15.61 14.61 -7.97
C GLY A 150 -15.47 16.09 -8.36
N PHE A 151 -14.45 16.45 -9.14
CA PHE A 151 -14.37 17.81 -9.71
C PHE A 151 -15.36 17.99 -10.83
N THR A 152 -16.09 19.10 -10.81
CA THR A 152 -16.78 19.58 -12.00
C THR A 152 -15.78 20.11 -13.03
N PRO A 153 -16.11 20.17 -14.33
CA PRO A 153 -15.24 20.77 -15.34
C PRO A 153 -14.82 22.21 -15.01
N GLU A 154 -15.73 22.99 -14.41
CA GLU A 154 -15.49 24.37 -14.00
C GLU A 154 -14.49 24.46 -12.85
N GLU A 155 -14.62 23.60 -11.84
CA GLU A 155 -13.69 23.54 -10.70
C GLU A 155 -12.31 23.08 -11.16
N ALA A 156 -12.23 22.03 -11.98
CA ALA A 156 -10.98 21.56 -12.55
C ALA A 156 -10.29 22.64 -13.37
N LYS A 157 -11.05 23.39 -14.19
CA LYS A 157 -10.51 24.52 -14.97
C LYS A 157 -10.06 25.68 -14.09
N ALA A 158 -10.82 26.01 -13.04
CA ALA A 158 -10.46 27.10 -12.13
C ALA A 158 -9.16 26.81 -11.36
N GLN A 159 -8.95 25.56 -10.95
CA GLN A 159 -7.79 25.17 -10.15
C GLN A 159 -6.58 24.77 -11.00
N PHE A 160 -6.80 24.08 -12.12
CA PHE A 160 -5.75 23.42 -12.89
C PHE A 160 -5.77 23.79 -14.38
N GLY A 161 -6.57 24.80 -14.78
CA GLY A 161 -6.74 25.17 -16.18
C GLY A 161 -5.42 25.47 -16.89
N PHE A 162 -4.50 26.17 -16.23
CA PHE A 162 -3.17 26.47 -16.75
C PHE A 162 -2.37 25.20 -17.13
N LEU A 163 -2.50 24.14 -16.33
CA LEU A 163 -1.82 22.88 -16.60
C LEU A 163 -2.52 22.09 -17.70
N MET A 164 -3.86 22.09 -17.69
CA MET A 164 -4.66 21.42 -18.73
C MET A 164 -4.47 22.09 -20.11
N GLU A 165 -4.31 23.41 -20.15
CA GLU A 165 -3.95 24.15 -21.37
C GLU A 165 -2.55 23.78 -21.84
N ALA A 166 -1.58 23.63 -20.92
CA ALA A 166 -0.22 23.20 -21.28
C ALA A 166 -0.20 21.80 -21.91
N PHE A 167 -1.08 20.88 -21.50
CA PHE A 167 -1.21 19.56 -22.10
C PHE A 167 -1.65 19.59 -23.56
N GLU A 168 -2.35 20.63 -24.00
CA GLU A 168 -2.75 20.81 -25.40
C GLU A 168 -1.54 21.03 -26.33
N TYR A 169 -0.44 21.58 -25.81
CA TYR A 169 0.82 21.74 -26.54
C TYR A 169 1.71 20.50 -26.49
N GLY A 170 1.27 19.46 -25.77
CA GLY A 170 1.98 18.21 -25.61
C GLY A 170 2.92 18.23 -24.38
N ALA A 171 2.61 17.42 -23.38
CA ALA A 171 3.50 17.18 -22.25
C ALA A 171 4.29 15.90 -22.49
N PRO A 172 5.60 15.87 -22.25
CA PRO A 172 6.36 14.61 -22.32
C PRO A 172 5.96 13.70 -21.14
N PRO A 173 6.12 12.37 -21.28
CA PRO A 173 6.10 11.49 -20.12
C PRO A 173 7.11 11.99 -19.07
N HIS A 174 6.67 12.15 -17.85
CA HIS A 174 7.49 12.69 -16.78
C HIS A 174 7.12 12.05 -15.43
N GLY A 175 8.04 12.12 -14.51
CA GLY A 175 7.91 11.64 -13.15
C GLY A 175 9.11 12.06 -12.34
N GLY A 176 9.16 11.64 -11.09
CA GLY A 176 10.28 11.97 -10.24
C GLY A 176 10.15 11.29 -8.88
N ILE A 177 11.17 11.51 -8.06
CA ILE A 177 11.23 11.08 -6.68
C ILE A 177 11.70 12.24 -5.83
N ALA A 178 11.10 12.40 -4.66
CA ALA A 178 11.56 13.33 -3.64
C ALA A 178 12.01 12.56 -2.41
N PHE A 179 13.16 12.96 -1.85
CA PHE A 179 13.70 12.35 -0.65
C PHE A 179 13.42 13.21 0.57
N GLY A 180 13.01 12.56 1.67
CA GLY A 180 12.91 13.20 2.98
C GLY A 180 14.31 13.40 3.55
N PHE A 181 14.86 14.60 3.42
CA PHE A 181 16.23 14.90 3.85
C PHE A 181 16.47 14.60 5.34
N ASP A 182 15.55 15.01 6.20
CA ASP A 182 15.65 14.77 7.65
C ASP A 182 15.59 13.27 7.98
N ARG A 183 14.72 12.52 7.28
CA ARG A 183 14.64 11.06 7.44
C ARG A 183 15.95 10.38 7.01
N LEU A 184 16.50 10.83 5.89
CA LEU A 184 17.78 10.31 5.39
C LEU A 184 18.91 10.62 6.37
N CYS A 185 19.01 11.85 6.86
CA CYS A 185 20.01 12.23 7.87
C CYS A 185 19.89 11.41 9.15
N SER A 186 18.67 11.18 9.64
CA SER A 186 18.45 10.39 10.87
C SER A 186 18.85 8.91 10.75
N MET A 187 19.08 8.42 9.55
CA MET A 187 19.56 7.05 9.34
C MET A 187 21.09 6.92 9.42
N PHE A 188 21.81 8.05 9.30
CA PHE A 188 23.28 8.08 9.30
C PHE A 188 23.86 8.77 10.56
N GLY A 189 23.02 9.35 11.39
CA GLY A 189 23.35 10.00 12.67
C GLY A 189 22.88 9.21 13.84
#